data_0a848eaba6e59ac0dc9fb14048d01689
#
_entry.id   0a848eaba6e59ac0dc9fb14048d01689
#
_cell.length_a   1.000
_cell.length_b   1.000
_cell.length_c   1.000
_cell.angle_alpha   90.00
_cell.angle_beta   90.00
_cell.angle_gamma   90.00
#
_symmetry.space_group_name_H-M   'P 1'
#
loop_
_entity.id
_entity.type
_entity.pdbx_description
1 polymer ?
#
loop_
_entity_poly.entity_id
_entity_poly.type
_entity_poly.pdbx_seq_one_letter_code
_entity_poly.pdbx_strand_id
1 'polypeptide(L)' 'MIQTTSSVFERELRRLISEERHHLATNLVGGHSITSMEAYREAVGRIAALDLVIELCDDAQTIVNKTL' A
#
# COMPACT_ATOMS: atom_id res chain seq x y z
N MET A 1 -12.88 -11.06 21.09
CA MET A 1 -13.43 -10.20 20.05
C MET A 1 -13.62 -10.99 18.77
N ILE A 2 -14.79 -10.90 18.18
CA ILE A 2 -15.08 -11.63 16.95
C ILE A 2 -14.66 -10.74 15.77
N GLN A 3 -13.76 -11.28 14.93
CA GLN A 3 -13.36 -10.58 13.72
C GLN A 3 -14.33 -10.93 12.60
N THR A 4 -14.82 -9.90 11.91
CA THR A 4 -15.68 -10.09 10.76
C THR A 4 -14.83 -10.45 9.53
N THR A 5 -15.46 -11.01 8.51
CA THR A 5 -14.82 -11.28 7.23
C THR A 5 -14.22 -9.99 6.65
N SER A 6 -14.92 -8.86 6.82
CA SER A 6 -14.43 -7.56 6.35
C SER A 6 -13.12 -7.15 7.03
N SER A 7 -13.00 -7.39 8.35
CA SER A 7 -11.78 -7.07 9.09
C SER A 7 -10.61 -7.94 8.64
N VAL A 8 -10.85 -9.22 8.39
CA VAL A 8 -9.83 -10.14 7.90
C VAL A 8 -9.38 -9.72 6.50
N PHE A 9 -10.33 -9.41 5.63
CA PHE A 9 -10.04 -8.96 4.28
C PHE A 9 -9.18 -7.69 4.29
N GLU A 10 -9.56 -6.72 5.09
CA GLU A 10 -8.83 -5.45 5.18
C GLU A 10 -7.40 -5.68 5.65
N ARG A 11 -7.21 -6.49 6.69
CA ARG A 11 -5.89 -6.77 7.21
C ARG A 11 -5.01 -7.44 6.16
N GLU A 12 -5.56 -8.42 5.43
CA GLU A 12 -4.81 -9.10 4.38
C GLU A 12 -4.49 -8.17 3.21
N LEU A 13 -5.43 -7.30 2.85
CA LEU A 13 -5.20 -6.32 1.80
C LEU A 13 -4.07 -5.37 2.19
N ARG A 14 -4.06 -4.88 3.43
CA ARG A 14 -2.98 -4.01 3.92
C ARG A 14 -1.64 -4.73 3.86
N ARG A 15 -1.62 -5.99 4.24
CA ARG A 15 -0.39 -6.79 4.20
C ARG A 15 0.14 -6.90 2.79
N LEU A 16 -0.72 -7.21 1.82
CA LEU A 16 -0.34 -7.34 0.42
C LEU A 16 0.16 -6.01 -0.16
N ILE A 17 -0.52 -4.92 0.17
CA ILE A 17 -0.10 -3.59 -0.27
C ILE A 17 1.28 -3.25 0.29
N SER A 18 1.52 -3.55 1.56
CA SER A 18 2.80 -3.28 2.21
C SER A 18 3.92 -4.12 1.59
N GLU A 19 3.64 -5.37 1.25
CA GLU A 19 4.61 -6.23 0.56
C GLU A 19 4.96 -5.69 -0.82
N GLU A 20 3.96 -5.27 -1.59
CA GLU A 20 4.19 -4.71 -2.91
C GLU A 20 5.00 -3.42 -2.84
N ARG A 21 4.67 -2.56 -1.88
CA ARG A 21 5.43 -1.34 -1.65
C ARG A 21 6.88 -1.65 -1.33
N HIS A 22 7.10 -2.66 -0.50
CA HIS A 22 8.45 -3.08 -0.13
C HIS A 22 9.23 -3.57 -1.34
N HIS A 23 8.59 -4.36 -2.22
CA HIS A 23 9.22 -4.84 -3.45
C HIS A 23 9.63 -3.67 -4.35
N LEU A 24 8.73 -2.71 -4.53
CA LEU A 24 9.02 -1.54 -5.39
C LEU A 24 10.16 -0.72 -4.80
N ALA A 25 10.16 -0.50 -3.50
CA ALA A 25 11.22 0.26 -2.85
C ALA A 25 12.56 -0.46 -2.92
N THR A 26 12.56 -1.77 -2.75
CA THR A 26 13.77 -2.58 -2.83
C THR A 26 14.36 -2.54 -4.24
N ASN A 27 13.51 -2.66 -5.26
CA ASN A 27 13.96 -2.59 -6.66
C ASN A 27 14.52 -1.20 -6.98
N LEU A 28 13.91 -0.16 -6.44
CA LEU A 28 14.37 1.21 -6.64
C LEU A 28 15.77 1.41 -6.06
N VAL A 29 15.99 0.92 -4.84
CA VAL A 29 17.29 1.03 -4.17
C VAL A 29 18.33 0.12 -4.84
N GLY A 30 17.93 -1.10 -5.21
CA GLY A 30 18.82 -2.06 -5.86
C GLY A 30 19.25 -1.66 -7.27
N GLY A 31 18.44 -0.88 -7.97
CA GLY A 31 18.78 -0.33 -9.27
C GLY A 31 18.86 -1.31 -10.42
N HIS A 32 18.54 -2.57 -10.20
CA HIS A 32 18.74 -3.60 -11.24
C HIS A 32 17.75 -3.49 -12.39
N SER A 33 16.53 -3.05 -12.11
CA SER A 33 15.48 -2.93 -13.12
C SER A 33 15.14 -1.48 -13.47
N ILE A 34 15.80 -0.52 -12.80
CA ILE A 34 15.58 0.91 -13.03
C ILE A 34 16.70 1.42 -13.91
N THR A 35 16.45 1.53 -15.20
CA THR A 35 17.47 1.88 -16.20
C THR A 35 17.29 3.27 -16.79
N SER A 36 16.21 3.99 -16.41
CA SER A 36 15.94 5.31 -16.96
C SER A 36 15.25 6.18 -15.93
N MET A 37 15.27 7.49 -16.17
CA MET A 37 14.57 8.46 -15.34
C MET A 37 13.04 8.24 -15.39
N GLU A 38 12.52 7.83 -16.53
CA GLU A 38 11.10 7.53 -16.66
C GLU A 38 10.70 6.34 -15.79
N ALA A 39 11.49 5.28 -15.82
CA ALA A 39 11.26 4.11 -14.97
C ALA A 39 11.35 4.47 -13.49
N TYR A 40 12.30 5.33 -13.13
CA TYR A 40 12.44 5.83 -11.77
C TYR A 40 11.18 6.57 -11.31
N ARG A 41 10.73 7.53 -12.12
CA ARG A 41 9.54 8.33 -11.81
C ARG A 41 8.29 7.45 -11.69
N GLU A 42 8.17 6.46 -12.56
CA GLU A 42 7.04 5.52 -12.50
C GLU A 42 7.07 4.72 -11.20
N ALA A 43 8.24 4.22 -10.81
CA ALA A 43 8.39 3.47 -9.57
C ALA A 43 8.04 4.32 -8.35
N VAL A 44 8.53 5.56 -8.30
CA VAL A 44 8.22 6.49 -7.22
C VAL A 44 6.71 6.78 -7.17
N GLY A 45 6.10 6.97 -8.35
CA GLY A 45 4.66 7.19 -8.43
C GLY A 45 3.84 6.01 -7.92
N ARG A 46 4.26 4.80 -8.23
CA ARG A 46 3.59 3.58 -7.74
C ARG A 46 3.68 3.47 -6.22
N ILE A 47 4.85 3.75 -5.66
CA ILE A 47 5.04 3.74 -4.21
C ILE A 47 4.14 4.77 -3.55
N ALA A 48 4.09 5.98 -4.09
CA ALA A 48 3.24 7.04 -3.57
C ALA A 48 1.76 6.66 -3.65
N ALA A 49 1.35 6.00 -4.73
CA ALA A 49 -0.04 5.54 -4.88
C ALA A 49 -0.39 4.48 -3.85
N LEU A 50 0.51 3.55 -3.56
CA LEU A 50 0.28 2.54 -2.54
C LEU A 50 0.20 3.15 -1.14
N ASP A 51 1.03 4.15 -0.85
CA ASP A 51 0.95 4.89 0.41
C ASP A 51 -0.39 5.60 0.54
N LEU A 52 -0.89 6.20 -0.54
CA LEU A 52 -2.20 6.84 -0.55
C LEU A 52 -3.31 5.83 -0.27
N VAL A 53 -3.24 4.63 -0.87
CA VAL A 53 -4.24 3.59 -0.63
C VAL A 53 -4.28 3.21 0.85
N ILE A 54 -3.12 3.09 1.49
CA ILE A 54 -3.05 2.79 2.93
C ILE A 54 -3.71 3.91 3.73
N GLU A 55 -3.43 5.17 3.40
CA GLU A 55 -4.06 6.31 4.06
C GLU A 55 -5.58 6.28 3.90
N LEU A 56 -6.07 5.96 2.71
CA LEU A 56 -7.50 5.87 2.45
C LEU A 56 -8.14 4.74 3.26
N CYS A 57 -7.44 3.63 3.43
CA CYS A 57 -7.92 2.55 4.28
C CYS A 57 -8.05 3.00 5.74
N ASP A 58 -7.08 3.77 6.23
CA ASP A 58 -7.13 4.33 7.58
C ASP A 58 -8.30 5.29 7.74
N ASP A 59 -8.51 6.14 6.74
CA ASP A 59 -9.62 7.09 6.74
C ASP A 59 -10.96 6.35 6.74
N ALA A 60 -11.09 5.33 5.91
CA ALA A 60 -12.30 4.53 5.85
C ALA A 60 -12.58 3.84 7.19
N GLN A 61 -11.54 3.32 7.82
CA GLN A 61 -11.68 2.68 9.13
C GLN A 61 -12.16 3.68 10.18
N THR A 62 -11.61 4.89 10.15
CA THR A 62 -12.02 5.97 11.05
C THR A 62 -13.49 6.32 10.86
N ILE A 63 -13.94 6.44 9.59
CA ILE A 63 -15.33 6.76 9.28
C ILE A 63 -16.25 5.66 9.80
N VAL A 64 -15.92 4.40 9.55
CA VAL A 64 -16.71 3.27 10.02
C VAL A 64 -16.81 3.26 11.55
N ASN A 65 -15.71 3.50 12.22
CA ASN A 65 -15.68 3.52 13.68
C ASN A 65 -16.55 4.66 14.26
N LYS A 66 -16.62 5.80 13.57
CA LYS A 66 -17.45 6.92 14.02
C LYS A 66 -18.93 6.66 13.84
N THR A 67 -19.30 5.85 12.85
CA THR A 67 -20.71 5.59 12.55
C THR A 67 -21.27 4.41 13.35
N LEU A 68 -20.42 3.64 13.95
CA LEU A 68 -20.84 2.54 14.82
C LEU A 68 -20.94 2.99 16.26
#